data_900503b3ebf4e935dfef947f4cc56fdd
#
_entry.id   900503b3ebf4e935dfef947f4cc56fdd
#
_cell.length_a   1.000
_cell.length_b   1.000
_cell.length_c   1.000
_cell.angle_alpha   90.00
_cell.angle_beta   90.00
_cell.angle_gamma   90.00
#
_symmetry.space_group_name_H-M   'P 1'
#
loop_
_entity.id
_entity.type
_entity.pdbx_description
1 polymer ?
#
loop_
_entity_poly.entity_id
_entity_poly.type
_entity_poly.pdbx_seq_one_letter_code
_entity_poly.pdbx_strand_id
1 'polypeptide(L)'
;MFQTQCHAQFQQQLFVQLLFLKSLEQQKPVVVCGDFNAAHTEIDLARPHQNEQNAGYTVEERQGITNLINAGFIDTFRFLHPDEQKYSWWSYRGGARINNIGWRIDYFFISESLQKNLVSAEIHDDVQGSDHCPISIRLEF
;
A
#
# COMPACT_ATOMS: atom_id res chain seq x y z
N MET A 1 14.54 -11.68 20.49
CA MET A 1 13.78 -12.93 20.31
C MET A 1 12.31 -12.69 19.91
N PHE A 2 11.55 -11.79 20.54
CA PHE A 2 10.15 -11.48 20.15
C PHE A 2 10.00 -10.77 18.79
N GLN A 3 10.91 -9.86 18.44
CA GLN A 3 10.86 -9.16 17.14
C GLN A 3 11.05 -10.11 15.94
N THR A 4 11.97 -11.08 16.04
CA THR A 4 12.22 -12.04 14.96
C THR A 4 11.03 -12.98 14.70
N GLN A 5 10.26 -13.34 15.71
CA GLN A 5 9.06 -14.15 15.54
C GLN A 5 7.92 -13.38 14.89
N CYS A 6 7.74 -12.11 15.21
CA CYS A 6 6.72 -11.25 14.62
C CYS A 6 6.97 -11.02 13.11
N HIS A 7 8.23 -10.78 12.74
CA HIS A 7 8.62 -10.61 11.33
C HIS A 7 8.40 -11.89 10.48
N ALA A 8 8.77 -13.05 11.03
CA ALA A 8 8.57 -14.33 10.33
C ALA A 8 7.07 -14.63 10.12
N GLN A 9 6.23 -14.34 11.09
CA GLN A 9 4.78 -14.49 11.00
C GLN A 9 4.16 -13.55 9.95
N PHE A 10 4.61 -12.30 9.89
CA PHE A 10 4.14 -11.32 8.92
C PHE A 10 4.51 -11.73 7.48
N GLN A 11 5.75 -12.15 7.23
CA GLN A 11 6.18 -12.64 5.92
C GLN A 11 5.41 -13.90 5.49
N GLN A 12 5.17 -14.82 6.41
CA GLN A 12 4.39 -16.02 6.13
C GLN A 12 2.94 -15.68 5.77
N GLN A 13 2.35 -14.70 6.44
CA GLN A 13 0.99 -14.24 6.17
C GLN A 13 0.89 -13.57 4.80
N LEU A 14 1.81 -12.69 4.44
CA LEU A 14 1.88 -12.07 3.11
C LEU A 14 2.07 -13.10 1.99
N PHE A 15 2.92 -14.10 2.22
CA PHE A 15 3.13 -15.18 1.25
C PHE A 15 1.86 -16.00 1.00
N VAL A 16 1.14 -16.36 2.07
CA VAL A 16 -0.14 -17.08 1.96
C VAL A 16 -1.20 -16.23 1.25
N GLN A 17 -1.26 -14.94 1.54
CA GLN A 17 -2.16 -14.01 0.85
C GLN A 17 -1.82 -13.91 -0.64
N LEU A 18 -0.55 -13.84 -1.00
CA LEU A 18 -0.11 -13.79 -2.40
C LEU A 18 -0.52 -15.08 -3.16
N LEU A 19 -0.31 -16.25 -2.57
CA LEU A 19 -0.74 -17.52 -3.18
C LEU A 19 -2.25 -17.57 -3.38
N PHE A 20 -3.01 -17.07 -2.42
CA PHE A 20 -4.47 -16.99 -2.53
C PHE A 20 -4.91 -16.05 -3.65
N LEU A 21 -4.34 -14.85 -3.73
CA LEU A 21 -4.61 -13.89 -4.80
C LEU A 21 -4.27 -14.47 -6.18
N LYS A 22 -3.14 -15.16 -6.31
CA LYS A 22 -2.75 -15.84 -7.57
C LYS A 22 -3.71 -16.98 -7.93
N SER A 23 -4.25 -17.69 -6.96
CA SER A 23 -5.27 -18.72 -7.22
C SER A 23 -6.60 -18.13 -7.70
N LEU A 24 -7.02 -16.99 -7.16
CA LEU A 24 -8.19 -16.25 -7.64
C LEU A 24 -7.98 -15.72 -9.05
N GLU A 25 -6.79 -15.19 -9.33
CA GLU A 25 -6.43 -14.62 -10.63
C GLU A 25 -6.49 -15.63 -11.77
N GLN A 26 -6.31 -16.94 -11.49
CA GLN A 26 -6.51 -18.00 -12.47
C GLN A 26 -7.97 -18.13 -12.93
N GLN A 27 -8.91 -17.65 -12.13
CA GLN A 27 -10.34 -17.72 -12.44
C GLN A 27 -10.86 -16.41 -13.03
N LYS A 28 -10.45 -15.28 -12.44
CA LYS A 28 -10.88 -13.92 -12.83
C LYS A 28 -9.80 -12.92 -12.44
N PRO A 29 -9.71 -11.78 -13.17
CA PRO A 29 -8.90 -10.65 -12.73
C PRO A 29 -9.29 -10.21 -11.31
N VAL A 30 -8.29 -9.85 -10.51
CA VAL A 30 -8.44 -9.53 -9.09
C VAL A 30 -8.23 -8.04 -8.85
N VAL A 31 -9.05 -7.48 -7.99
CA VAL A 31 -8.83 -6.20 -7.34
C VAL A 31 -8.73 -6.46 -5.84
N VAL A 32 -7.64 -6.07 -5.21
CA VAL A 32 -7.47 -6.14 -3.76
C VAL A 32 -7.21 -4.73 -3.22
N CYS A 33 -7.89 -4.38 -2.13
CA CYS A 33 -7.72 -3.07 -1.50
C CYS A 33 -7.76 -3.18 0.02
N GLY A 34 -7.19 -2.20 0.67
CA GLY A 34 -7.22 -2.05 2.11
C GLY A 34 -5.99 -1.38 2.68
N ASP A 35 -5.94 -1.36 3.99
CA ASP A 35 -4.78 -0.97 4.77
C ASP A 35 -3.79 -2.13 4.84
N PHE A 36 -2.63 -1.94 4.19
CA PHE A 36 -1.53 -2.91 4.19
C PHE A 36 -0.54 -2.65 5.33
N ASN A 37 -0.78 -1.59 6.12
CA ASN A 37 0.08 -1.17 7.24
C ASN A 37 1.57 -1.02 6.86
N ALA A 38 1.87 -0.78 5.60
CA ALA A 38 3.24 -0.63 5.11
C ALA A 38 3.33 0.41 3.98
N ALA A 39 4.28 1.31 4.07
CA ALA A 39 4.70 2.17 2.97
C ALA A 39 5.74 1.42 2.12
N HIS A 40 5.66 1.53 0.79
CA HIS A 40 6.52 0.74 -0.10
C HIS A 40 7.88 1.38 -0.33
N THR A 41 7.90 2.63 -0.74
CA THR A 41 9.13 3.35 -1.13
C THR A 41 9.26 4.67 -0.38
N GLU A 42 10.39 5.37 -0.55
CA GLU A 42 10.68 6.62 0.14
C GLU A 42 9.64 7.72 -0.13
N ILE A 43 9.04 7.74 -1.32
CA ILE A 43 8.01 8.71 -1.69
C ILE A 43 6.67 8.44 -0.95
N ASP A 44 6.49 7.24 -0.40
CA ASP A 44 5.25 6.81 0.22
C ASP A 44 5.13 7.20 1.70
N LEU A 45 6.14 7.84 2.26
CA LEU A 45 6.06 8.35 3.65
C LEU A 45 6.89 9.60 3.85
N ALA A 46 6.50 10.39 4.85
CA ALA A 46 7.31 11.49 5.34
C ALA A 46 8.49 10.96 6.16
N ARG A 47 9.66 11.57 5.99
CA ARG A 47 10.89 11.28 6.77
C ARG A 47 11.34 9.82 6.67
N PRO A 48 11.54 9.25 5.46
CA PRO A 48 11.85 7.85 5.27
C PRO A 48 13.06 7.37 6.08
N HIS A 49 14.17 8.10 6.07
CA HIS A 49 15.39 7.71 6.80
C HIS A 49 15.22 7.61 8.32
N GLN A 50 14.25 8.34 8.90
CA GLN A 50 13.96 8.25 10.33
C GLN A 50 13.09 7.03 10.67
N ASN A 51 12.52 6.38 9.67
CA ASN A 51 11.51 5.33 9.83
C ASN A 51 11.98 3.94 9.36
N GLU A 52 13.20 3.78 8.85
CA GLU A 52 13.71 2.52 8.26
C GLU A 52 13.64 1.30 9.20
N GLN A 53 13.60 1.51 10.52
CA GLN A 53 13.48 0.45 11.53
C GLN A 53 12.09 0.43 12.21
N ASN A 54 11.20 1.31 11.80
CA ASN A 54 9.86 1.40 12.37
C ASN A 54 8.89 0.45 11.67
N ALA A 55 7.94 -0.11 12.42
CA ALA A 55 6.84 -0.88 11.86
C ALA A 55 6.11 -0.04 10.80
N GLY A 56 5.77 -0.67 9.69
CA GLY A 56 5.20 -0.03 8.51
C GLY A 56 6.22 0.41 7.45
N TYR A 57 7.55 0.34 7.76
CA TYR A 57 8.59 0.67 6.78
C TYR A 57 9.87 -0.18 6.92
N THR A 58 9.79 -1.31 7.57
CA THR A 58 10.90 -2.26 7.61
C THR A 58 11.17 -2.85 6.22
N VAL A 59 12.38 -3.35 6.01
CA VAL A 59 12.78 -3.98 4.74
C VAL A 59 11.85 -5.14 4.37
N GLU A 60 11.44 -5.92 5.37
CA GLU A 60 10.57 -7.09 5.20
C GLU A 60 9.16 -6.70 4.75
N GLU A 61 8.58 -5.64 5.35
CA GLU A 61 7.25 -5.14 4.99
C GLU A 61 7.24 -4.58 3.57
N ARG A 62 8.24 -3.79 3.23
CA ARG A 62 8.44 -3.26 1.86
C ARG A 62 8.63 -4.37 0.84
N GLN A 63 9.41 -5.41 1.20
CA GLN A 63 9.61 -6.58 0.34
C GLN A 63 8.29 -7.32 0.08
N GLY A 64 7.36 -7.35 1.04
CA GLY A 64 6.03 -7.91 0.85
C GLY A 64 5.26 -7.23 -0.27
N ILE A 65 5.25 -5.90 -0.32
CA ILE A 65 4.63 -5.13 -1.40
C ILE A 65 5.38 -5.35 -2.73
N THR A 66 6.72 -5.35 -2.70
CA THR A 66 7.54 -5.66 -3.87
C THR A 66 7.21 -7.04 -4.47
N ASN A 67 7.02 -8.05 -3.61
CA ASN A 67 6.65 -9.39 -4.04
C ASN A 67 5.28 -9.44 -4.72
N LEU A 68 4.32 -8.65 -4.22
CA LEU A 68 3.00 -8.53 -4.83
C LEU A 68 3.08 -7.91 -6.23
N ILE A 69 3.86 -6.86 -6.39
CA ILE A 69 4.11 -6.20 -7.68
C ILE A 69 4.83 -7.16 -8.64
N ASN A 70 5.88 -7.85 -8.19
CA ASN A 70 6.62 -8.82 -9.00
C ASN A 70 5.76 -10.03 -9.43
N ALA A 71 4.70 -10.32 -8.68
CA ALA A 71 3.73 -11.36 -9.03
C ALA A 71 2.69 -10.93 -10.07
N GLY A 72 2.78 -9.70 -10.61
CA GLY A 72 1.90 -9.18 -11.65
C GLY A 72 0.71 -8.38 -11.13
N PHE A 73 0.78 -7.86 -9.89
CA PHE A 73 -0.21 -6.90 -9.40
C PHE A 73 0.31 -5.47 -9.55
N ILE A 74 -0.57 -4.55 -9.93
CA ILE A 74 -0.25 -3.15 -10.16
C ILE A 74 -0.72 -2.33 -8.95
N ASP A 75 0.18 -1.58 -8.31
CA ASP A 75 -0.15 -0.48 -7.41
C ASP A 75 -0.76 0.64 -8.25
N THR A 76 -2.07 0.77 -8.20
CA THR A 76 -2.84 1.64 -9.10
C THR A 76 -2.47 3.12 -8.97
N PHE A 77 -2.26 3.58 -7.73
CA PHE A 77 -1.90 4.98 -7.50
C PHE A 77 -0.49 5.26 -8.04
N ARG A 78 0.49 4.45 -7.69
CA ARG A 78 1.87 4.65 -8.12
C ARG A 78 2.05 4.46 -9.62
N PHE A 79 1.23 3.61 -10.24
CA PHE A 79 1.23 3.42 -11.70
C PHE A 79 0.79 4.69 -12.45
N LEU A 80 -0.27 5.36 -11.98
CA LEU A 80 -0.78 6.58 -12.63
C LEU A 80 -0.04 7.85 -12.18
N HIS A 81 0.50 7.86 -10.96
CA HIS A 81 1.16 9.01 -10.32
C HIS A 81 2.56 8.63 -9.83
N PRO A 82 3.52 8.34 -10.74
CA PRO A 82 4.83 7.79 -10.38
C PRO A 82 5.63 8.69 -9.43
N ASP A 83 5.48 10.00 -9.56
CA ASP A 83 6.28 11.00 -8.82
C ASP A 83 5.45 11.80 -7.81
N GLU A 84 4.15 11.50 -7.64
CA GLU A 84 3.29 12.24 -6.72
C GLU A 84 3.45 11.75 -5.28
N GLN A 85 3.86 12.66 -4.40
CA GLN A 85 3.93 12.41 -2.97
C GLN A 85 2.59 12.71 -2.31
N LYS A 86 1.86 11.66 -1.96
CA LYS A 86 0.55 11.75 -1.33
C LYS A 86 0.38 10.64 -0.29
N TYR A 87 -0.34 10.90 0.78
CA TYR A 87 -0.48 10.01 1.91
C TYR A 87 -1.93 9.66 2.17
N SER A 88 -2.15 8.49 2.78
CA SER A 88 -3.48 8.00 3.14
C SER A 88 -3.72 7.95 4.64
N TRP A 89 -2.66 8.07 5.45
CA TRP A 89 -2.71 8.00 6.91
C TRP A 89 -1.80 9.03 7.58
N TRP A 90 -2.25 9.56 8.72
CA TRP A 90 -1.49 10.48 9.58
C TRP A 90 -1.74 10.16 11.04
N SER A 91 -0.68 10.03 11.83
CA SER A 91 -0.81 9.88 13.28
C SER A 91 -1.65 11.00 13.89
N TYR A 92 -2.49 10.66 14.88
CA TYR A 92 -3.18 11.68 15.69
C TYR A 92 -2.24 12.54 16.55
N ARG A 93 -0.97 12.14 16.70
CA ARG A 93 0.00 12.82 17.55
C ARG A 93 0.73 13.93 16.80
N GLY A 94 1.12 14.98 17.54
CA GLY A 94 2.05 15.99 17.05
C GLY A 94 1.55 16.83 15.87
N GLY A 95 0.24 16.88 15.62
CA GLY A 95 -0.31 17.62 14.48
C GLY A 95 0.15 17.07 13.13
N ALA A 96 0.37 15.76 13.03
CA ALA A 96 0.96 15.13 11.87
C ALA A 96 0.21 15.47 10.57
N ARG A 97 -1.14 15.47 10.60
CA ARG A 97 -1.95 15.78 9.41
C ARG A 97 -1.82 17.25 8.99
N ILE A 98 -1.78 18.18 9.95
CA ILE A 98 -1.62 19.61 9.67
C ILE A 98 -0.25 19.90 9.04
N ASN A 99 0.79 19.17 9.47
CA ASN A 99 2.16 19.31 8.96
C ASN A 99 2.45 18.35 7.78
N ASN A 100 1.45 17.63 7.30
CA ASN A 100 1.55 16.61 6.25
C ASN A 100 2.67 15.57 6.50
N ILE A 101 2.83 15.14 7.75
CA ILE A 101 3.74 14.07 8.13
C ILE A 101 2.95 12.76 8.08
N GLY A 102 2.69 12.28 6.87
CA GLY A 102 1.83 11.15 6.60
C GLY A 102 2.56 9.96 5.97
N TRP A 103 1.79 8.89 5.78
CA TRP A 103 2.21 7.64 5.16
C TRP A 103 1.14 7.18 4.18
N ARG A 104 1.54 6.64 3.03
CA ARG A 104 0.66 5.93 2.10
C ARG A 104 0.73 4.45 2.44
N ILE A 105 -0.27 3.96 3.13
CA ILE A 105 -0.36 2.56 3.61
C ILE A 105 -1.63 1.86 3.16
N ASP A 106 -2.57 2.61 2.58
CA ASP A 106 -3.78 2.08 1.95
C ASP A 106 -3.56 1.98 0.44
N TYR A 107 -3.95 0.85 -0.14
CA TYR A 107 -3.68 0.54 -1.55
C TYR A 107 -4.91 -0.05 -2.25
N PHE A 108 -4.94 0.16 -3.56
CA PHE A 108 -5.60 -0.69 -4.53
C PHE A 108 -4.54 -1.35 -5.40
N PHE A 109 -4.49 -2.68 -5.33
CA PHE A 109 -3.73 -3.48 -6.30
C PHE A 109 -4.70 -4.17 -7.25
N ILE A 110 -4.38 -4.18 -8.53
CA ILE A 110 -5.15 -4.86 -9.57
C ILE A 110 -4.28 -5.85 -10.33
N SER A 111 -4.88 -6.93 -10.84
CA SER A 111 -4.24 -7.81 -11.81
C SER A 111 -3.72 -7.02 -13.02
N GLU A 112 -2.55 -7.35 -13.54
CA GLU A 112 -1.98 -6.72 -14.74
C GLU A 112 -2.94 -6.72 -15.93
N SER A 113 -3.77 -7.76 -16.05
CA SER A 113 -4.80 -7.85 -17.10
C SER A 113 -5.85 -6.72 -17.06
N LEU A 114 -6.02 -6.04 -15.91
CA LEU A 114 -6.91 -4.89 -15.74
C LEU A 114 -6.21 -3.55 -16.02
N GLN A 115 -4.92 -3.54 -16.31
CA GLN A 115 -4.16 -2.29 -16.50
C GLN A 115 -4.81 -1.36 -17.51
N LYS A 116 -5.26 -1.89 -18.65
CA LYS A 116 -5.92 -1.13 -19.72
C LYS A 116 -7.29 -0.57 -19.33
N ASN A 117 -7.90 -1.12 -18.29
CA ASN A 117 -9.19 -0.68 -17.77
C ASN A 117 -9.06 0.40 -16.70
N LEU A 118 -7.85 0.61 -16.14
CA LEU A 118 -7.60 1.58 -15.07
C LEU A 118 -7.64 3.01 -15.63
N VAL A 119 -8.60 3.80 -15.16
CA VAL A 119 -8.84 5.18 -15.60
C VAL A 119 -8.33 6.19 -14.57
N SER A 120 -8.58 5.94 -13.28
CA SER A 120 -8.09 6.81 -12.20
C SER A 120 -7.80 6.03 -10.93
N ALA A 121 -6.91 6.58 -10.12
CA ALA A 121 -6.62 6.15 -8.77
C ALA A 121 -6.36 7.40 -7.92
N GLU A 122 -7.17 7.60 -6.88
CA GLU A 122 -7.17 8.83 -6.11
C GLU A 122 -6.99 8.55 -4.61
N ILE A 123 -6.32 9.46 -3.93
CA ILE A 123 -6.23 9.55 -2.48
C ILE A 123 -6.95 10.84 -2.07
N HIS A 124 -8.02 10.73 -1.29
CA HIS A 124 -8.88 11.85 -0.91
C HIS A 124 -8.43 12.46 0.43
N ASP A 125 -7.24 13.05 0.45
CA ASP A 125 -6.58 13.59 1.63
C ASP A 125 -7.26 14.82 2.25
N ASP A 126 -8.19 15.45 1.52
CA ASP A 126 -9.08 16.51 2.00
C ASP A 126 -10.22 16.00 2.88
N VAL A 127 -10.57 14.70 2.79
CA VAL A 127 -11.63 14.09 3.60
C VAL A 127 -11.15 13.89 5.04
N GLN A 128 -11.88 14.47 5.99
CA GLN A 128 -11.59 14.46 7.42
C GLN A 128 -12.50 13.45 8.16
N GLY A 129 -12.16 13.13 9.42
CA GLY A 129 -12.98 12.30 10.30
C GLY A 129 -12.31 11.02 10.79
N SER A 130 -11.16 10.67 10.22
CA SER A 130 -10.33 9.52 10.62
C SER A 130 -8.85 9.92 10.51
N ASP A 131 -7.94 9.13 11.06
CA ASP A 131 -6.50 9.18 10.80
C ASP A 131 -6.13 8.65 9.42
N HIS A 132 -7.01 7.88 8.77
CA HIS A 132 -6.95 7.57 7.34
C HIS A 132 -7.84 8.51 6.53
N CYS A 133 -7.54 8.64 5.24
CA CYS A 133 -8.46 9.19 4.27
C CYS A 133 -8.92 8.10 3.28
N PRO A 134 -10.08 8.28 2.62
CA PRO A 134 -10.52 7.34 1.59
C PRO A 134 -9.55 7.31 0.40
N ILE A 135 -9.46 6.14 -0.22
CA ILE A 135 -8.83 5.96 -1.52
C ILE A 135 -9.85 5.40 -2.50
N SER A 136 -9.69 5.66 -3.79
CA SER A 136 -10.59 5.14 -4.82
C SER A 136 -9.87 4.83 -6.12
N ILE A 137 -10.45 3.91 -6.91
CA ILE A 137 -10.08 3.68 -8.31
C ILE A 137 -11.32 3.71 -9.19
N ARG A 138 -11.11 4.00 -10.48
CA ARG A 138 -12.12 3.84 -11.52
C ARG A 138 -11.59 2.88 -12.58
N LEU A 139 -12.37 1.85 -12.85
CA LEU A 139 -12.14 0.89 -13.94
C LEU A 139 -13.27 1.02 -14.96
N GLU A 140 -12.93 0.99 -16.26
CA GLU A 140 -13.89 0.95 -17.38
C GLU A 140 -13.71 -0.36 -18.16
N PHE A 141 -14.84 -1.02 -18.49
CA PHE A 141 -14.88 -2.31 -19.19
C PHE A 141 -15.58 -2.21 -20.53
#